data_bb566be3d6fedd841a3412d42d81cf4a
#
_entry.id   bb566be3d6fedd841a3412d42d81cf4a
#
_cell.length_a   1.000
_cell.length_b   1.000
_cell.length_c   1.000
_cell.angle_alpha   90.00
_cell.angle_beta   90.00
_cell.angle_gamma   90.00
#
_symmetry.space_group_name_H-M   'P 1'
#
loop_
_entity.id
_entity.type
_entity.pdbx_description
1 polymer ?
#
loop_
_entity_poly.entity_id
_entity_poly.type
_entity_poly.pdbx_seq_one_letter_code
_entity_poly.pdbx_strand_id
1 'polypeptide(L)'
;MRIVCQQLAPTVGEMIANHEATIAAVRDAVERGADLIVLPELCTSGYVFAEAAEVETAALTLDSPLIREWITALEGTDAILVAGIPLREPEGIANAAVMLDADGVLAVYRKVHLWDEERRWFRAGSQPPPVVDTRQGRIAMMVCFDLEFPEMVRGVFLQGAEVIAAPTNWPAVDVPAGERQPEVHDAMSSARLSRIFIACCDRGGTERGSTFAGASAIIGPDGWLRAESESAGVTTVQADVDLSEARDKST
;
A
#
# COMPACT_ATOMS: atom_id res chain seq x y z
N MET A 1 10.51 8.78 12.14
CA MET A 1 9.77 8.69 10.86
C MET A 1 8.28 8.82 11.14
N ARG A 2 7.62 9.74 10.46
CA ARG A 2 6.14 9.83 10.47
C ARG A 2 5.57 9.03 9.30
N ILE A 3 4.79 7.99 9.60
CA ILE A 3 4.09 7.17 8.61
C ILE A 3 2.63 7.63 8.55
N VAL A 4 2.10 7.84 7.34
CA VAL A 4 0.71 8.24 7.09
C VAL A 4 0.11 7.29 6.05
N CYS A 5 -0.91 6.52 6.45
CA CYS A 5 -1.74 5.73 5.56
C CYS A 5 -3.04 6.51 5.27
N GLN A 6 -3.28 6.78 4.01
CA GLN A 6 -4.48 7.48 3.54
C GLN A 6 -5.48 6.45 3.00
N GLN A 7 -6.37 6.00 3.89
CA GLN A 7 -7.43 5.05 3.54
C GLN A 7 -8.46 5.72 2.63
N LEU A 8 -8.56 5.26 1.39
CA LEU A 8 -9.46 5.78 0.37
C LEU A 8 -10.56 4.76 0.04
N ALA A 9 -11.56 5.19 -0.73
CA ALA A 9 -12.64 4.33 -1.23
C ALA A 9 -12.79 4.51 -2.76
N PRO A 10 -11.79 4.08 -3.56
CA PRO A 10 -11.82 4.24 -5.01
C PRO A 10 -12.95 3.39 -5.63
N THR A 11 -13.52 3.86 -6.74
CA THR A 11 -14.64 3.21 -7.42
C THR A 11 -14.32 2.97 -8.90
N VAL A 12 -14.57 1.76 -9.38
CA VAL A 12 -14.40 1.40 -10.81
C VAL A 12 -15.27 2.30 -11.69
N GLY A 13 -14.64 2.89 -12.72
CA GLY A 13 -15.28 3.81 -13.66
C GLY A 13 -15.19 5.28 -13.27
N GLU A 14 -14.92 5.60 -12.00
CA GLU A 14 -14.85 6.98 -11.48
C GLU A 14 -13.40 7.51 -11.47
N MET A 15 -12.67 7.33 -12.58
CA MET A 15 -11.23 7.62 -12.64
C MET A 15 -10.87 9.05 -12.23
N ILE A 16 -11.64 10.05 -12.66
CA ILE A 16 -11.36 11.46 -12.32
C ILE A 16 -11.46 11.66 -10.80
N ALA A 17 -12.55 11.19 -10.19
CA ALA A 17 -12.77 11.32 -8.76
C ALA A 17 -11.71 10.54 -7.95
N ASN A 18 -11.33 9.34 -8.40
CA ASN A 18 -10.26 8.56 -7.77
C ASN A 18 -8.92 9.30 -7.84
N HIS A 19 -8.57 9.86 -9.00
CA HIS A 19 -7.32 10.62 -9.17
C HIS A 19 -7.29 11.86 -8.27
N GLU A 20 -8.36 12.66 -8.26
CA GLU A 20 -8.49 13.84 -7.40
C GLU A 20 -8.37 13.46 -5.92
N ALA A 21 -9.01 12.36 -5.50
CA ALA A 21 -8.91 11.85 -4.13
C ALA A 21 -7.49 11.46 -3.75
N THR A 22 -6.75 10.78 -4.65
CA THR A 22 -5.35 10.41 -4.37
C THR A 22 -4.44 11.62 -4.28
N ILE A 23 -4.61 12.63 -5.14
CA ILE A 23 -3.82 13.88 -5.11
C ILE A 23 -4.10 14.63 -3.80
N ALA A 24 -5.38 14.76 -3.42
CA ALA A 24 -5.76 15.40 -2.17
C ALA A 24 -5.17 14.67 -0.95
N ALA A 25 -5.18 13.32 -0.97
CA ALA A 25 -4.62 12.49 0.09
C ALA A 25 -3.10 12.66 0.23
N VAL A 26 -2.36 12.72 -0.89
CA VAL A 26 -0.91 12.97 -0.86
C VAL A 26 -0.61 14.36 -0.29
N ARG A 27 -1.34 15.40 -0.72
CA ARG A 27 -1.17 16.77 -0.21
C ARG A 27 -1.48 16.87 1.29
N ASP A 28 -2.58 16.25 1.76
CA ASP A 28 -2.91 16.20 3.20
C ASP A 28 -1.80 15.52 3.99
N ALA A 29 -1.26 14.40 3.51
CA ALA A 29 -0.16 13.71 4.18
C ALA A 29 1.12 14.56 4.22
N VAL A 30 1.44 15.28 3.15
CA VAL A 30 2.58 16.24 3.12
C VAL A 30 2.36 17.37 4.13
N GLU A 31 1.17 17.95 4.20
CA GLU A 31 0.82 18.98 5.19
C GLU A 31 0.94 18.49 6.64
N ARG A 32 0.70 17.19 6.88
CA ARG A 32 0.91 16.52 8.17
C ARG A 32 2.39 16.27 8.48
N GLY A 33 3.30 16.54 7.55
CA GLY A 33 4.72 16.28 7.68
C GLY A 33 5.07 14.80 7.61
N ALA A 34 4.41 14.05 6.75
CA ALA A 34 4.69 12.62 6.54
C ALA A 34 6.10 12.42 5.95
N ASP A 35 6.82 11.43 6.47
CA ASP A 35 8.06 10.91 5.89
C ASP A 35 7.77 9.73 4.93
N LEU A 36 6.76 8.91 5.26
CA LEU A 36 6.26 7.82 4.44
C LEU A 36 4.74 7.94 4.29
N ILE A 37 4.28 8.03 3.05
CA ILE A 37 2.87 8.08 2.67
C ILE A 37 2.53 6.77 1.99
N VAL A 38 1.45 6.10 2.42
CA VAL A 38 0.96 4.88 1.78
C VAL A 38 -0.48 5.09 1.35
N LEU A 39 -0.78 4.79 0.08
CA LEU A 39 -2.13 4.74 -0.47
C LEU A 39 -2.56 3.29 -0.69
N PRO A 40 -3.87 3.01 -0.79
CA PRO A 40 -4.39 1.65 -0.97
C PRO A 40 -3.93 0.98 -2.28
N GLU A 41 -4.12 -0.32 -2.34
CA GLU A 41 -4.04 -1.11 -3.57
C GLU A 41 -5.09 -0.63 -4.58
N LEU A 42 -4.67 -0.48 -5.86
CA LEU A 42 -5.53 -0.04 -6.96
C LEU A 42 -6.30 1.26 -6.63
N CYS A 43 -5.65 2.19 -5.92
CA CYS A 43 -6.28 3.41 -5.41
C CYS A 43 -6.75 4.38 -6.50
N THR A 44 -6.31 4.19 -7.74
CA THR A 44 -6.67 5.03 -8.88
C THR A 44 -7.81 4.48 -9.73
N SER A 45 -8.18 3.21 -9.54
CA SER A 45 -9.08 2.49 -10.44
C SER A 45 -10.32 1.88 -9.80
N GLY A 46 -10.31 1.63 -8.48
CA GLY A 46 -11.22 0.67 -7.86
C GLY A 46 -10.75 -0.77 -8.08
N TYR A 47 -11.51 -1.74 -7.61
CA TYR A 47 -11.08 -3.14 -7.53
C TYR A 47 -12.03 -4.12 -8.19
N VAL A 48 -13.35 -3.93 -8.06
CA VAL A 48 -14.36 -4.90 -8.49
C VAL A 48 -14.65 -4.73 -9.99
N PHE A 49 -13.70 -5.15 -10.83
CA PHE A 49 -13.84 -5.08 -12.28
C PHE A 49 -14.83 -6.16 -12.79
N ALA A 50 -15.67 -5.78 -13.74
CA ALA A 50 -16.60 -6.68 -14.41
C ALA A 50 -16.08 -7.18 -15.75
N GLU A 51 -15.24 -6.38 -16.44
CA GLU A 51 -14.69 -6.70 -17.74
C GLU A 51 -13.29 -6.12 -17.96
N ALA A 52 -12.53 -6.69 -18.86
CA ALA A 52 -11.16 -6.29 -19.16
C ALA A 52 -11.05 -4.83 -19.63
N ALA A 53 -12.05 -4.29 -20.32
CA ALA A 53 -12.08 -2.94 -20.80
C ALA A 53 -12.01 -1.88 -19.67
N GLU A 54 -12.55 -2.19 -18.49
CA GLU A 54 -12.47 -1.31 -17.31
C GLU A 54 -11.03 -1.20 -16.82
N VAL A 55 -10.33 -2.35 -16.73
CA VAL A 55 -8.92 -2.40 -16.32
C VAL A 55 -8.04 -1.70 -17.35
N GLU A 56 -8.30 -1.98 -18.64
CA GLU A 56 -7.60 -1.33 -19.76
C GLU A 56 -7.75 0.19 -19.71
N THR A 57 -8.93 0.69 -19.42
CA THR A 57 -9.21 2.13 -19.35
C THR A 57 -8.51 2.79 -18.14
N ALA A 58 -8.46 2.08 -17.00
CA ALA A 58 -7.91 2.60 -15.75
C ALA A 58 -6.38 2.46 -15.63
N ALA A 59 -5.75 1.64 -16.48
CA ALA A 59 -4.33 1.34 -16.37
C ALA A 59 -3.44 2.55 -16.72
N LEU A 60 -2.50 2.84 -15.83
CA LEU A 60 -1.54 3.93 -15.92
C LEU A 60 -0.19 3.45 -16.44
N THR A 61 0.54 4.35 -17.06
CA THR A 61 1.98 4.20 -17.33
C THR A 61 2.78 5.06 -16.32
N LEU A 62 4.06 4.77 -16.13
CA LEU A 62 4.89 5.53 -15.19
C LEU A 62 5.08 7.00 -15.58
N ASP A 63 4.85 7.34 -16.84
CA ASP A 63 4.90 8.70 -17.37
C ASP A 63 3.52 9.38 -17.45
N SER A 64 2.47 8.77 -16.86
CA SER A 64 1.12 9.34 -16.87
C SER A 64 1.05 10.68 -16.10
N PRO A 65 0.11 11.58 -16.46
CA PRO A 65 -0.04 12.86 -15.77
C PRO A 65 -0.20 12.75 -14.27
N LEU A 66 -0.96 11.76 -13.78
CA LEU A 66 -1.18 11.55 -12.36
C LEU A 66 0.11 11.26 -11.59
N ILE A 67 1.00 10.44 -12.14
CA ILE A 67 2.31 10.15 -11.51
C ILE A 67 3.11 11.44 -11.38
N ARG A 68 3.10 12.29 -12.40
CA ARG A 68 3.76 13.62 -12.35
C ARG A 68 3.12 14.55 -11.32
N GLU A 69 1.79 14.51 -11.15
CA GLU A 69 1.10 15.30 -10.14
C GLU A 69 1.45 14.84 -8.71
N TRP A 70 1.60 13.56 -8.49
CA TRP A 70 2.09 13.03 -7.20
C TRP A 70 3.52 13.48 -6.91
N ILE A 71 4.43 13.38 -7.89
CA ILE A 71 5.81 13.87 -7.76
C ILE A 71 5.81 15.38 -7.44
N THR A 72 5.00 16.18 -8.15
CA THR A 72 4.86 17.63 -7.86
C THR A 72 4.31 17.88 -6.45
N ALA A 73 3.39 17.05 -5.95
CA ALA A 73 2.88 17.20 -4.59
C ALA A 73 3.93 16.90 -3.51
N LEU A 74 4.99 16.15 -3.84
CA LEU A 74 6.11 15.85 -2.95
C LEU A 74 7.25 16.89 -3.01
N GLU A 75 7.22 17.81 -3.99
CA GLU A 75 8.27 18.83 -4.16
C GLU A 75 8.51 19.63 -2.88
N GLY A 76 9.79 19.84 -2.56
CA GLY A 76 10.22 20.56 -1.34
C GLY A 76 10.14 19.74 -0.05
N THR A 77 9.87 18.44 -0.14
CA THR A 77 9.89 17.50 0.99
C THR A 77 10.88 16.35 0.73
N ASP A 78 11.20 15.59 1.77
CA ASP A 78 11.91 14.31 1.67
C ASP A 78 10.94 13.11 1.79
N ALA A 79 9.63 13.33 1.66
CA ALA A 79 8.61 12.29 1.80
C ALA A 79 8.71 11.24 0.68
N ILE A 80 8.43 10.01 1.05
CA ILE A 80 8.30 8.86 0.14
C ILE A 80 6.82 8.50 0.02
N LEU A 81 6.33 8.36 -1.21
CA LEU A 81 5.00 7.87 -1.51
C LEU A 81 5.06 6.43 -2.02
N VAL A 82 4.23 5.55 -1.47
CA VAL A 82 3.95 4.22 -2.02
C VAL A 82 2.45 4.12 -2.33
N ALA A 83 2.11 3.84 -3.59
CA ALA A 83 0.73 3.79 -4.06
C ALA A 83 0.47 2.53 -4.90
N GLY A 84 -0.69 1.90 -4.71
CA GLY A 84 -1.13 0.76 -5.51
C GLY A 84 -1.89 1.20 -6.77
N ILE A 85 -1.46 0.74 -7.95
CA ILE A 85 -2.04 1.12 -9.25
C ILE A 85 -2.18 -0.07 -10.20
N PRO A 86 -3.11 -0.04 -11.17
CA PRO A 86 -3.04 -0.89 -12.35
C PRO A 86 -1.99 -0.32 -13.30
N LEU A 87 -0.84 -1.00 -13.43
CA LEU A 87 0.28 -0.54 -14.23
C LEU A 87 0.27 -1.18 -15.61
N ARG A 88 0.22 -0.37 -16.66
CA ARG A 88 0.32 -0.80 -18.06
C ARG A 88 1.78 -0.98 -18.45
N GLU A 89 2.09 -2.13 -19.02
CA GLU A 89 3.40 -2.51 -19.53
C GLU A 89 3.26 -3.16 -20.91
N PRO A 90 4.37 -3.33 -21.66
CA PRO A 90 4.31 -3.98 -22.99
C PRO A 90 3.71 -5.38 -22.96
N GLU A 91 3.91 -6.12 -21.86
CA GLU A 91 3.46 -7.50 -21.73
C GLU A 91 2.04 -7.62 -21.14
N GLY A 92 1.37 -6.53 -20.80
CA GLY A 92 0.04 -6.48 -20.22
C GLY A 92 -0.05 -5.59 -18.99
N ILE A 93 -1.12 -5.71 -18.21
CA ILE A 93 -1.36 -4.89 -17.02
C ILE A 93 -1.00 -5.68 -15.77
N ALA A 94 -0.27 -5.04 -14.85
CA ALA A 94 0.04 -5.59 -13.54
C ALA A 94 -0.73 -4.84 -12.43
N ASN A 95 -1.15 -5.55 -11.40
CA ASN A 95 -1.45 -4.94 -10.10
C ASN A 95 -0.10 -4.61 -9.44
N ALA A 96 0.20 -3.33 -9.24
CA ALA A 96 1.53 -2.90 -8.88
C ALA A 96 1.54 -1.85 -7.77
N ALA A 97 2.60 -1.83 -6.97
CA ALA A 97 2.95 -0.70 -6.13
C ALA A 97 4.06 0.12 -6.78
N VAL A 98 3.93 1.44 -6.76
CA VAL A 98 4.97 2.36 -7.19
C VAL A 98 5.49 3.15 -6.00
N MET A 99 6.81 3.28 -5.89
CA MET A 99 7.48 4.13 -4.89
C MET A 99 8.03 5.35 -5.57
N LEU A 100 7.72 6.53 -5.02
CA LEU A 100 8.06 7.83 -5.57
C LEU A 100 8.67 8.73 -4.49
N ASP A 101 9.52 9.65 -4.90
CA ASP A 101 9.88 10.85 -4.15
C ASP A 101 9.76 12.10 -5.06
N ALA A 102 10.24 13.25 -4.58
CA ALA A 102 10.23 14.50 -5.37
C ALA A 102 11.11 14.46 -6.61
N ASP A 103 12.06 13.53 -6.70
CA ASP A 103 12.97 13.36 -7.83
C ASP A 103 12.41 12.40 -8.89
N GLY A 104 11.38 11.59 -8.56
CA GLY A 104 10.73 10.70 -9.50
C GLY A 104 10.37 9.31 -8.96
N VAL A 105 10.28 8.33 -9.87
CA VAL A 105 10.00 6.93 -9.53
C VAL A 105 11.26 6.24 -9.03
N LEU A 106 11.24 5.79 -7.78
CA LEU A 106 12.34 5.06 -7.15
C LEU A 106 12.29 3.56 -7.45
N ALA A 107 11.11 2.96 -7.39
CA ALA A 107 10.91 1.54 -7.63
C ALA A 107 9.48 1.20 -8.05
N VAL A 108 9.33 0.04 -8.67
CA VAL A 108 8.06 -0.58 -9.03
C VAL A 108 8.07 -2.03 -8.58
N TYR A 109 7.02 -2.42 -7.88
CA TYR A 109 6.79 -3.81 -7.51
C TYR A 109 5.49 -4.31 -8.15
N ARG A 110 5.54 -5.44 -8.81
CA ARG A 110 4.38 -6.11 -9.41
C ARG A 110 3.95 -7.23 -8.48
N LYS A 111 2.71 -7.22 -8.04
CA LYS A 111 2.14 -8.23 -7.15
C LYS A 111 2.42 -9.64 -7.68
N VAL A 112 3.04 -10.46 -6.86
CA VAL A 112 3.41 -11.83 -7.23
C VAL A 112 2.25 -12.79 -6.98
N HIS A 113 1.59 -12.63 -5.84
CA HIS A 113 0.46 -13.48 -5.47
C HIS A 113 -0.84 -12.77 -5.78
N LEU A 114 -1.41 -13.08 -6.94
CA LEU A 114 -2.71 -12.55 -7.35
C LEU A 114 -3.82 -13.30 -6.60
N TRP A 115 -4.75 -12.51 -6.01
CA TRP A 115 -5.88 -13.04 -5.26
C TRP A 115 -7.12 -13.17 -6.13
N ASP A 116 -7.86 -14.30 -6.00
CA ASP A 116 -9.16 -14.59 -6.63
C ASP A 116 -9.24 -14.14 -8.10
N GLU A 117 -10.17 -13.24 -8.43
CA GLU A 117 -10.46 -12.74 -9.78
C GLU A 117 -9.34 -11.89 -10.39
N GLU A 118 -8.36 -11.42 -9.61
CA GLU A 118 -7.23 -10.63 -10.13
C GLU A 118 -6.51 -11.34 -11.28
N ARG A 119 -6.47 -12.69 -11.26
CA ARG A 119 -5.84 -13.50 -12.30
C ARG A 119 -6.50 -13.36 -13.68
N ARG A 120 -7.72 -12.82 -13.73
CA ARG A 120 -8.44 -12.55 -14.99
C ARG A 120 -7.98 -11.23 -15.61
N TRP A 121 -7.51 -10.31 -14.80
CA TRP A 121 -7.25 -8.93 -15.17
C TRP A 121 -5.77 -8.58 -15.23
N PHE A 122 -4.98 -9.17 -14.35
CA PHE A 122 -3.59 -8.78 -14.13
C PHE A 122 -2.62 -9.93 -14.40
N ARG A 123 -1.43 -9.54 -14.83
CA ARG A 123 -0.28 -10.44 -14.89
C ARG A 123 0.44 -10.46 -13.55
N ALA A 124 0.76 -11.64 -13.05
CA ALA A 124 1.55 -11.80 -11.85
C ALA A 124 2.99 -11.30 -12.08
N GLY A 125 3.55 -10.67 -11.06
CA GLY A 125 4.97 -10.37 -10.99
C GLY A 125 5.81 -11.66 -10.89
N SER A 126 7.10 -11.54 -11.18
CA SER A 126 8.05 -12.66 -11.11
C SER A 126 9.31 -12.32 -10.29
N GLN A 127 9.37 -11.12 -9.75
CA GLN A 127 10.50 -10.65 -8.96
C GLN A 127 10.09 -10.49 -7.50
N PRO A 128 11.00 -10.76 -6.55
CA PRO A 128 10.73 -10.52 -5.14
C PRO A 128 10.47 -9.02 -4.87
N PRO A 129 9.81 -8.69 -3.75
CA PRO A 129 9.62 -7.30 -3.33
C PRO A 129 10.96 -6.57 -3.22
N PRO A 130 11.06 -5.35 -3.78
CA PRO A 130 12.27 -4.55 -3.68
C PRO A 130 12.44 -3.99 -2.27
N VAL A 131 13.70 -3.86 -1.84
CA VAL A 131 14.11 -3.05 -0.70
C VAL A 131 14.89 -1.86 -1.23
N VAL A 132 14.40 -0.66 -1.00
CA VAL A 132 14.96 0.58 -1.53
C VAL A 132 15.62 1.37 -0.40
N ASP A 133 16.87 1.77 -0.61
CA ASP A 133 17.55 2.72 0.26
C ASP A 133 17.03 4.13 -0.07
N THR A 134 16.28 4.72 0.86
CA THR A 134 15.69 6.05 0.72
C THR A 134 16.27 7.02 1.73
N ARG A 135 15.97 8.32 1.60
CA ARG A 135 16.34 9.34 2.61
C ARG A 135 15.70 9.07 3.97
N GLN A 136 14.57 8.32 3.99
CA GLN A 136 13.82 8.01 5.21
C GLN A 136 14.20 6.65 5.85
N GLY A 137 15.04 5.85 5.19
CA GLY A 137 15.45 4.52 5.63
C GLY A 137 15.28 3.46 4.55
N ARG A 138 15.39 2.19 4.92
CA ARG A 138 15.27 1.06 3.99
C ARG A 138 13.83 0.59 3.92
N ILE A 139 13.14 0.93 2.85
CA ILE A 139 11.70 0.68 2.66
C ILE A 139 11.51 -0.46 1.66
N ALA A 140 10.70 -1.44 2.03
CA ALA A 140 10.20 -2.47 1.11
C ALA A 140 8.75 -2.16 0.69
N MET A 141 8.34 -2.68 -0.47
CA MET A 141 6.94 -2.65 -0.92
C MET A 141 6.39 -4.07 -1.05
N MET A 142 5.15 -4.28 -0.63
CA MET A 142 4.35 -5.47 -0.93
C MET A 142 2.93 -5.04 -1.29
N VAL A 143 2.15 -5.92 -1.91
CA VAL A 143 0.76 -5.61 -2.25
C VAL A 143 -0.17 -6.66 -1.66
N CYS A 144 -0.98 -6.24 -0.68
CA CYS A 144 -2.13 -6.97 -0.15
C CYS A 144 -1.81 -8.45 0.18
N PHE A 145 -2.31 -9.39 -0.62
CA PHE A 145 -2.16 -10.84 -0.45
C PHE A 145 -0.71 -11.32 -0.34
N ASP A 146 0.29 -10.58 -0.84
CA ASP A 146 1.70 -10.92 -0.65
C ASP A 146 2.12 -10.95 0.83
N LEU A 147 1.43 -10.20 1.71
CA LEU A 147 1.70 -10.18 3.16
C LEU A 147 1.31 -11.49 3.87
N GLU A 148 0.41 -12.28 3.29
CA GLU A 148 -0.02 -13.57 3.83
C GLU A 148 1.00 -14.69 3.57
N PHE A 149 2.09 -14.38 2.85
CA PHE A 149 3.21 -15.28 2.61
C PHE A 149 4.40 -14.91 3.50
N PRO A 150 4.63 -15.59 4.64
CA PRO A 150 5.70 -15.24 5.58
C PRO A 150 7.08 -15.20 4.93
N GLU A 151 7.29 -15.99 3.89
CA GLU A 151 8.55 -16.04 3.11
C GLU A 151 8.87 -14.69 2.46
N MET A 152 7.84 -13.97 2.00
CA MET A 152 7.96 -12.66 1.37
C MET A 152 8.43 -11.63 2.40
N VAL A 153 7.77 -11.56 3.57
CA VAL A 153 8.14 -10.66 4.67
C VAL A 153 9.53 -11.00 5.19
N ARG A 154 9.81 -12.31 5.38
CA ARG A 154 11.15 -12.76 5.79
C ARG A 154 12.22 -12.42 4.76
N GLY A 155 11.89 -12.51 3.47
CA GLY A 155 12.79 -12.17 2.37
C GLY A 155 13.25 -10.72 2.41
N VAL A 156 12.36 -9.74 2.58
CA VAL A 156 12.74 -8.32 2.67
C VAL A 156 13.44 -8.00 4.00
N PHE A 157 13.06 -8.65 5.10
CA PHE A 157 13.79 -8.54 6.36
C PHE A 157 15.26 -8.94 6.20
N LEU A 158 15.55 -10.07 5.55
CA LEU A 158 16.92 -10.55 5.32
C LEU A 158 17.73 -9.62 4.41
N GLN A 159 17.06 -8.86 3.55
CA GLN A 159 17.65 -7.79 2.75
C GLN A 159 17.85 -6.50 3.56
N GLY A 160 17.40 -6.45 4.82
CA GLY A 160 17.61 -5.33 5.74
C GLY A 160 16.54 -4.25 5.69
N ALA A 161 15.36 -4.53 5.16
CA ALA A 161 14.23 -3.60 5.25
C ALA A 161 13.91 -3.25 6.71
N GLU A 162 13.57 -1.98 6.96
CA GLU A 162 13.19 -1.46 8.26
C GLU A 162 11.67 -1.31 8.35
N VAL A 163 11.03 -1.00 7.22
CA VAL A 163 9.57 -0.88 7.09
C VAL A 163 9.09 -1.49 5.77
N ILE A 164 7.92 -2.10 5.80
CA ILE A 164 7.15 -2.52 4.63
C ILE A 164 6.00 -1.54 4.46
N ALA A 165 5.92 -0.87 3.30
CA ALA A 165 4.76 -0.13 2.86
C ALA A 165 3.88 -1.07 2.02
N ALA A 166 2.66 -1.31 2.49
CA ALA A 166 1.75 -2.29 1.90
C ALA A 166 0.41 -1.66 1.52
N PRO A 167 0.23 -1.26 0.25
CA PRO A 167 -1.09 -1.05 -0.33
C PRO A 167 -1.95 -2.31 -0.20
N THR A 168 -3.14 -2.19 0.42
CA THR A 168 -4.06 -3.33 0.61
C THR A 168 -5.48 -3.01 0.16
N ASN A 169 -6.26 -4.08 -0.01
CA ASN A 169 -7.65 -4.04 -0.47
C ASN A 169 -8.38 -5.28 0.07
N TRP A 170 -8.47 -5.35 1.39
CA TRP A 170 -8.98 -6.52 2.10
C TRP A 170 -10.51 -6.56 2.08
N PRO A 171 -11.13 -7.65 1.64
CA PRO A 171 -12.57 -7.83 1.76
C PRO A 171 -12.95 -7.93 3.24
N ALA A 172 -14.04 -7.27 3.63
CA ALA A 172 -14.56 -7.38 4.98
C ALA A 172 -15.11 -8.79 5.23
N VAL A 173 -14.70 -9.41 6.32
CA VAL A 173 -15.26 -10.67 6.81
C VAL A 173 -15.88 -10.49 8.19
N ASP A 174 -16.83 -11.34 8.54
CA ASP A 174 -17.42 -11.34 9.89
C ASP A 174 -16.36 -11.80 10.89
N VAL A 175 -16.10 -10.96 11.90
CA VAL A 175 -15.17 -11.26 12.98
C VAL A 175 -15.87 -11.29 14.32
N PRO A 176 -15.41 -12.08 15.32
CA PRO A 176 -15.94 -12.04 16.66
C PRO A 176 -15.83 -10.65 17.30
N ALA A 177 -16.74 -10.31 18.20
CA ALA A 177 -16.74 -9.01 18.86
C ALA A 177 -15.40 -8.74 19.58
N GLY A 178 -14.78 -7.61 19.26
CA GLY A 178 -13.49 -7.19 19.79
C GLY A 178 -12.26 -7.71 19.04
N GLU A 179 -12.46 -8.53 18.00
CA GLU A 179 -11.38 -9.00 17.12
C GLU A 179 -11.21 -8.09 15.90
N ARG A 180 -10.02 -8.17 15.31
CA ARG A 180 -9.65 -7.49 14.06
C ARG A 180 -9.84 -8.41 12.87
N GLN A 181 -9.81 -7.84 11.69
CA GLN A 181 -9.73 -8.61 10.44
C GLN A 181 -8.51 -9.56 10.48
N PRO A 182 -8.63 -10.79 9.97
CA PRO A 182 -7.55 -11.79 10.01
C PRO A 182 -6.23 -11.29 9.45
N GLU A 183 -6.27 -10.52 8.37
CA GLU A 183 -5.09 -10.00 7.67
C GLU A 183 -4.28 -9.03 8.56
N VAL A 184 -4.95 -8.30 9.47
CA VAL A 184 -4.26 -7.46 10.46
C VAL A 184 -3.49 -8.33 11.47
N HIS A 185 -4.07 -9.46 11.91
CA HIS A 185 -3.38 -10.41 12.79
C HIS A 185 -2.17 -11.04 12.10
N ASP A 186 -2.29 -11.39 10.82
CA ASP A 186 -1.17 -11.94 10.03
C ASP A 186 -0.05 -10.91 9.87
N ALA A 187 -0.38 -9.65 9.59
CA ALA A 187 0.60 -8.56 9.53
C ALA A 187 1.26 -8.32 10.91
N MET A 188 0.52 -8.34 12.02
CA MET A 188 1.06 -8.23 13.38
C MET A 188 2.04 -9.37 13.71
N SER A 189 1.66 -10.60 13.36
CA SER A 189 2.52 -11.77 13.54
C SER A 189 3.81 -11.66 12.71
N SER A 190 3.68 -11.29 11.44
CA SER A 190 4.80 -11.13 10.51
C SER A 190 5.75 -10.01 10.92
N ALA A 191 5.23 -8.87 11.40
CA ALA A 191 6.01 -7.76 11.94
C ALA A 191 6.87 -8.20 13.11
N ARG A 192 6.28 -8.94 14.08
CA ARG A 192 6.98 -9.47 15.24
C ARG A 192 8.05 -10.50 14.88
N LEU A 193 7.70 -11.48 14.04
CA LEU A 193 8.62 -12.55 13.67
C LEU A 193 9.80 -12.04 12.85
N SER A 194 9.61 -10.99 12.08
CA SER A 194 10.66 -10.40 11.25
C SER A 194 11.27 -9.13 11.84
N ARG A 195 10.81 -8.66 13.01
CA ARG A 195 11.33 -7.44 13.64
C ARG A 195 11.35 -6.25 12.68
N ILE A 196 10.23 -5.99 12.03
CA ILE A 196 10.08 -4.96 10.98
C ILE A 196 8.80 -4.17 11.21
N PHE A 197 8.79 -2.87 10.86
CA PHE A 197 7.53 -2.13 10.79
C PHE A 197 6.73 -2.55 9.56
N ILE A 198 5.41 -2.62 9.68
CA ILE A 198 4.49 -2.82 8.55
C ILE A 198 3.43 -1.73 8.58
N ALA A 199 3.30 -0.99 7.46
CA ALA A 199 2.28 0.02 7.24
C ALA A 199 1.31 -0.51 6.17
N CYS A 200 0.18 -1.06 6.61
CA CYS A 200 -0.91 -1.50 5.73
C CYS A 200 -1.84 -0.32 5.49
N CYS A 201 -1.97 0.10 4.24
CA CYS A 201 -2.95 1.11 3.85
C CYS A 201 -4.08 0.43 3.08
N ASP A 202 -5.18 0.18 3.79
CA ASP A 202 -6.33 -0.52 3.24
C ASP A 202 -7.32 0.44 2.57
N ARG A 203 -8.14 -0.09 1.65
CA ARG A 203 -9.27 0.66 1.16
C ARG A 203 -10.48 0.45 2.06
N GLY A 204 -11.35 1.48 2.12
CA GLY A 204 -12.64 1.39 2.78
C GLY A 204 -13.83 1.33 1.81
N GLY A 205 -15.03 1.27 2.39
CA GLY A 205 -16.29 1.42 1.67
C GLY A 205 -16.79 0.15 0.99
N THR A 206 -17.79 0.35 0.12
CA THR A 206 -18.44 -0.73 -0.63
C THR A 206 -18.39 -0.41 -2.12
N GLU A 207 -18.07 -1.40 -2.95
CA GLU A 207 -18.03 -1.28 -4.39
C GLU A 207 -18.73 -2.48 -5.04
N ARG A 208 -19.75 -2.24 -5.86
CA ARG A 208 -20.48 -3.26 -6.61
C ARG A 208 -20.95 -4.45 -5.75
N GLY A 209 -21.36 -4.19 -4.50
CA GLY A 209 -21.82 -5.19 -3.55
C GLY A 209 -20.75 -5.87 -2.70
N SER A 210 -19.47 -5.64 -2.99
CA SER A 210 -18.35 -6.08 -2.16
C SER A 210 -18.04 -5.00 -1.12
N THR A 211 -17.99 -5.38 0.17
CA THR A 211 -17.60 -4.49 1.26
C THR A 211 -16.15 -4.75 1.63
N PHE A 212 -15.40 -3.69 1.86
CA PHE A 212 -13.99 -3.75 2.23
C PHE A 212 -13.77 -3.42 3.70
N ALA A 213 -12.73 -3.97 4.27
CA ALA A 213 -12.48 -3.94 5.71
C ALA A 213 -12.20 -2.53 6.23
N GLY A 214 -11.50 -1.70 5.46
CA GLY A 214 -11.04 -0.40 5.94
C GLY A 214 -10.15 -0.54 7.17
N ALA A 215 -9.29 -1.55 7.18
CA ALA A 215 -8.49 -1.97 8.32
C ALA A 215 -7.03 -1.49 8.23
N SER A 216 -6.82 -0.26 7.76
CA SER A 216 -5.48 0.33 7.72
C SER A 216 -4.81 0.29 9.09
N ALA A 217 -3.53 -0.11 9.14
CA ALA A 217 -2.80 -0.31 10.38
C ALA A 217 -1.31 0.00 10.22
N ILE A 218 -0.71 0.59 11.25
CA ILE A 218 0.74 0.76 11.38
C ILE A 218 1.20 -0.10 12.55
N ILE A 219 2.06 -1.07 12.28
CA ILE A 219 2.46 -2.14 13.20
C ILE A 219 3.95 -2.03 13.48
N GLY A 220 4.32 -2.13 14.76
CA GLY A 220 5.70 -2.09 15.20
C GLY A 220 6.42 -3.44 15.13
N PRO A 221 7.77 -3.46 15.26
CA PRO A 221 8.60 -4.66 15.21
C PRO A 221 8.36 -5.64 16.37
N ASP A 222 7.64 -5.20 17.39
CA ASP A 222 7.17 -6.03 18.50
C ASP A 222 5.83 -6.73 18.21
N GLY A 223 5.23 -6.43 17.04
CA GLY A 223 3.94 -6.96 16.59
C GLY A 223 2.74 -6.20 17.11
N TRP A 224 2.93 -5.11 17.85
CA TRP A 224 1.81 -4.31 18.34
C TRP A 224 1.51 -3.12 17.44
N LEU A 225 0.24 -2.73 17.41
CA LEU A 225 -0.22 -1.56 16.67
C LEU A 225 0.38 -0.28 17.24
N ARG A 226 0.82 0.59 16.35
CA ARG A 226 1.15 1.99 16.65
C ARG A 226 -0.04 2.91 16.35
N ALA A 227 -0.82 2.53 15.33
CA ALA A 227 -2.10 3.15 14.98
C ALA A 227 -2.93 2.17 14.14
N GLU A 228 -4.24 2.31 14.18
CA GLU A 228 -5.18 1.57 13.32
C GLU A 228 -6.36 2.45 12.92
N SER A 229 -7.06 2.07 11.87
CA SER A 229 -8.29 2.75 11.42
C SER A 229 -9.43 2.50 12.41
N GLU A 230 -10.12 3.57 12.79
CA GLU A 230 -11.35 3.52 13.57
C GLU A 230 -12.62 3.56 12.68
N SER A 231 -12.44 3.57 11.35
CA SER A 231 -13.52 3.74 10.38
C SER A 231 -13.32 2.82 9.17
N ALA A 232 -14.35 2.12 8.77
CA ALA A 232 -14.38 1.37 7.52
C ALA A 232 -14.53 2.26 6.26
N GLY A 233 -14.62 3.59 6.43
CA GLY A 233 -14.69 4.57 5.33
C GLY A 233 -13.36 5.23 5.03
N VAL A 234 -13.42 6.40 4.38
CA VAL A 234 -12.24 7.24 4.12
C VAL A 234 -11.72 7.82 5.43
N THR A 235 -10.45 7.64 5.72
CA THR A 235 -9.81 8.16 6.94
C THR A 235 -8.28 8.20 6.79
N THR A 236 -7.61 8.86 7.74
CA THR A 236 -6.15 8.91 7.83
C THR A 236 -5.69 8.16 9.07
N VAL A 237 -4.75 7.25 8.91
CA VAL A 237 -4.05 6.56 10.01
C VAL A 237 -2.60 7.01 10.04
N GLN A 238 -2.12 7.51 11.19
CA GLN A 238 -0.75 8.00 11.29
C GLN A 238 -0.06 7.61 12.60
N ALA A 239 1.25 7.41 12.55
CA ALA A 239 2.09 7.18 13.72
C ALA A 239 3.49 7.76 13.51
N ASP A 240 4.07 8.27 14.60
CA ASP A 240 5.51 8.56 14.67
C ASP A 240 6.23 7.31 15.20
N VAL A 241 7.23 6.82 14.47
CA VAL A 241 7.97 5.59 14.78
C VAL A 241 9.48 5.83 14.82
N ASP A 242 10.18 5.05 15.63
CA ASP A 242 11.65 5.03 15.66
C ASP A 242 12.16 3.79 14.90
N LEU A 243 12.72 4.00 13.70
CA LEU A 243 13.25 2.90 12.88
C LEU A 243 14.38 2.12 13.55
N SER A 244 15.02 2.66 14.60
CA SER A 244 16.04 1.93 15.36
C SER A 244 15.47 0.66 16.02
N GLU A 245 14.17 0.63 16.33
CA GLU A 245 13.48 -0.58 16.84
C GLU A 245 13.53 -1.75 15.84
N ALA A 246 13.51 -1.45 14.52
CA ALA A 246 13.62 -2.46 13.47
C ALA A 246 15.07 -2.83 13.14
N ARG A 247 16.05 -1.97 13.46
CA ARG A 247 17.48 -2.21 13.18
C ARG A 247 18.09 -3.26 14.09
N ASP A 248 17.56 -3.44 15.28
CA ASP A 248 18.01 -4.50 16.18
C ASP A 248 17.45 -5.86 15.71
N LYS A 249 18.26 -6.58 14.95
CA LYS A 249 17.95 -7.91 14.41
C LYS A 249 18.53 -9.03 15.29
N SER A 250 19.00 -8.73 16.50
CA SER A 250 19.78 -9.66 17.35
C SER A 250 18.96 -10.67 18.14
N THR A 251 17.63 -10.65 18.06
CA THR A 251 16.74 -11.55 18.81
C THR A 251 15.91 -12.46 17.93
#